data_7162966a2720be043764dc1902249b65
#
_entry.id   7162966a2720be043764dc1902249b65
#
_cell.length_a   1.000
_cell.length_b   1.000
_cell.length_c   1.000
_cell.angle_alpha   90.00
_cell.angle_beta   90.00
_cell.angle_gamma   90.00
#
_symmetry.space_group_name_H-M   'P 1'
#
loop_
_entity.id
_entity.type
_entity.pdbx_description
1 polymer ?
#
loop_
_entity_poly.entity_id
_entity_poly.type
_entity_poly.pdbx_seq_one_letter_code
_entity_poly.pdbx_strand_id
1 'polypeptide(L)'
;MKRIGFIDYYLDEWHANNYPQLIKEVSGGELEVTCAYAVIDSPIGGMTTDQWCEKYGIPRCNSIEEVIAQSDLLVVLSPDNCEKHEELCQLPLRSGKSTY
;
A
#
# COMPACT_ATOMS: atom_id res chain seq x y z
N MET A 1 -17.22 -3.42 5.76
CA MET A 1 -15.77 -3.17 5.82
C MET A 1 -15.29 -2.60 4.50
N LYS A 2 -14.50 -1.53 4.55
CA LYS A 2 -13.90 -0.98 3.35
C LYS A 2 -12.49 -1.51 3.16
N ARG A 3 -12.14 -1.83 1.92
CA ARG A 3 -10.85 -2.40 1.56
C ARG A 3 -9.89 -1.28 1.19
N ILE A 4 -8.70 -1.31 1.79
CA ILE A 4 -7.64 -0.33 1.51
C ILE A 4 -6.53 -1.04 0.72
N GLY A 5 -6.10 -0.42 -0.37
CA GLY A 5 -4.94 -0.86 -1.13
C GLY A 5 -3.74 0.04 -0.85
N PHE A 6 -2.61 -0.57 -0.54
CA PHE A 6 -1.33 0.15 -0.37
C PHE A 6 -0.57 0.17 -1.68
N ILE A 7 -0.05 1.33 -2.01
CA ILE A 7 0.87 1.53 -3.14
C ILE A 7 2.11 2.21 -2.58
N ASP A 8 3.27 1.55 -2.70
CA ASP A 8 4.51 2.06 -2.15
C ASP A 8 5.67 1.86 -3.14
N TYR A 9 6.74 2.57 -2.92
CA TYR A 9 7.96 2.36 -3.69
C TYR A 9 8.64 1.05 -3.27
N TYR A 10 8.78 0.82 -1.96
CA TYR A 10 9.10 -0.49 -1.38
C TYR A 10 8.35 -0.65 -0.05
N LEU A 11 7.90 -1.87 0.26
CA LEU A 11 6.98 -2.08 1.38
C LEU A 11 7.65 -2.17 2.75
N ASP A 12 8.85 -2.72 2.86
CA ASP A 12 9.51 -2.82 4.17
C ASP A 12 10.05 -1.47 4.61
N GLU A 13 9.14 -0.61 5.08
CA GLU A 13 9.44 0.71 5.60
C GLU A 13 8.46 1.03 6.75
N TRP A 14 8.74 2.06 7.54
CA TRP A 14 8.02 2.33 8.77
C TRP A 14 6.50 2.47 8.59
N HIS A 15 6.08 3.22 7.57
CA HIS A 15 4.64 3.48 7.35
C HIS A 15 3.88 2.19 7.00
N ALA A 16 4.39 1.43 6.03
CA ALA A 16 3.76 0.19 5.61
C ALA A 16 3.82 -0.87 6.72
N ASN A 17 4.84 -0.85 7.56
CA ASN A 17 4.97 -1.81 8.67
C ASN A 17 4.01 -1.53 9.82
N ASN A 18 3.58 -0.28 10.00
CA ASN A 18 2.77 0.13 11.16
C ASN A 18 1.33 0.49 10.84
N TYR A 19 1.06 1.05 9.67
CA TYR A 19 -0.26 1.57 9.33
C TYR A 19 -1.37 0.51 9.23
N PRO A 20 -1.14 -0.72 8.73
CA PRO A 20 -2.23 -1.69 8.66
C PRO A 20 -2.90 -1.95 10.00
N GLN A 21 -2.12 -2.13 11.06
CA GLN A 21 -2.66 -2.34 12.39
C GLN A 21 -3.29 -1.07 12.97
N LEU A 22 -2.64 0.09 12.79
CA LEU A 22 -3.18 1.36 13.25
C LEU A 22 -4.53 1.66 12.61
N ILE A 23 -4.65 1.47 11.30
CA ILE A 23 -5.90 1.69 10.56
C ILE A 23 -7.00 0.79 11.11
N LYS A 24 -6.70 -0.47 11.34
CA LYS A 24 -7.66 -1.42 11.87
C LYS A 24 -8.13 -1.04 13.27
N GLU A 25 -7.20 -0.66 14.15
CA GLU A 25 -7.51 -0.26 15.52
C GLU A 25 -8.33 1.03 15.59
N VAL A 26 -7.89 2.07 14.86
CA VAL A 26 -8.55 3.38 14.88
C VAL A 26 -9.94 3.32 14.28
N SER A 27 -10.15 2.50 13.26
CA SER A 27 -11.45 2.36 12.60
C SER A 27 -12.40 1.37 13.27
N GLY A 28 -11.95 0.67 14.32
CA GLY A 28 -12.75 -0.37 14.96
C GLY A 28 -12.99 -1.59 14.05
N GLY A 29 -12.08 -1.83 13.11
CA GLY A 29 -12.18 -2.93 12.15
C GLY A 29 -12.99 -2.63 10.90
N GLU A 30 -13.48 -1.40 10.75
CA GLU A 30 -14.24 -1.02 9.55
C GLU A 30 -13.37 -0.78 8.32
N LEU A 31 -12.08 -0.47 8.52
CA LEU A 31 -11.10 -0.32 7.46
C LEU A 31 -10.01 -1.38 7.62
N GLU A 32 -9.62 -2.00 6.52
CA GLU A 32 -8.58 -3.03 6.53
C GLU A 32 -7.75 -2.95 5.26
N VAL A 33 -6.43 -3.10 5.40
CA VAL A 33 -5.52 -3.18 4.25
C VAL A 33 -5.63 -4.58 3.68
N THR A 34 -6.15 -4.70 2.46
CA THR A 34 -6.47 -5.99 1.85
C THR A 34 -5.60 -6.34 0.65
N CYS A 35 -4.80 -5.41 0.16
CA CYS A 35 -3.82 -5.69 -0.88
C CYS A 35 -2.73 -4.63 -0.89
N ALA A 36 -1.60 -4.95 -1.50
CA ALA A 36 -0.45 -4.06 -1.55
C ALA A 36 0.37 -4.24 -2.82
N TYR A 37 0.99 -3.17 -3.27
CA TYR A 37 1.89 -3.16 -4.41
C TYR A 37 3.14 -2.34 -4.09
N ALA A 38 4.30 -2.81 -4.53
CA ALA A 38 5.56 -2.07 -4.43
C ALA A 38 6.28 -2.11 -5.77
N VAL A 39 6.96 -1.01 -6.09
CA VAL A 39 7.72 -0.90 -7.35
C VAL A 39 8.95 -1.80 -7.29
N ILE A 40 9.63 -1.83 -6.14
CA ILE A 40 10.85 -2.63 -5.93
C ILE A 40 10.80 -3.32 -4.58
N ASP A 41 11.70 -4.28 -4.38
CA ASP A 41 11.97 -4.83 -3.04
C ASP A 41 12.79 -3.82 -2.24
N SER A 42 12.82 -3.97 -0.91
CA SER A 42 13.55 -3.03 -0.05
C SER A 42 15.03 -2.92 -0.45
N PRO A 43 15.52 -1.71 -0.78
CA PRO A 43 16.91 -1.53 -1.20
C PRO A 43 17.91 -1.53 -0.04
N ILE A 44 17.43 -1.54 1.20
CA ILE A 44 18.28 -1.48 2.39
C ILE A 44 18.44 -2.85 3.05
N GLY A 45 18.23 -3.93 2.29
CA GLY A 45 18.43 -5.29 2.80
C GLY A 45 17.31 -5.82 3.68
N GLY A 46 16.13 -5.17 3.65
CA GLY A 46 14.96 -5.63 4.37
C GLY A 46 14.20 -6.74 3.63
N MET A 47 12.93 -6.89 3.97
CA MET A 47 12.08 -7.91 3.34
C MET A 47 11.81 -7.58 1.88
N THR A 48 11.74 -8.61 1.02
CA THR A 48 11.19 -8.47 -0.32
C THR A 48 9.69 -8.16 -0.23
N THR A 49 9.10 -7.74 -1.33
CA THR A 49 7.65 -7.50 -1.39
C THR A 49 6.87 -8.76 -0.99
N ASP A 50 7.26 -9.91 -1.51
CA ASP A 50 6.60 -11.19 -1.18
C ASP A 50 6.73 -11.53 0.31
N GLN A 51 7.92 -11.35 0.87
CA GLN A 51 8.16 -11.61 2.30
C GLN A 51 7.32 -10.69 3.18
N TRP A 52 7.21 -9.41 2.82
CA TRP A 52 6.40 -8.45 3.55
C TRP A 52 4.92 -8.84 3.52
N CYS A 53 4.40 -9.19 2.35
CA CYS A 53 3.01 -9.61 2.20
C CYS A 53 2.70 -10.87 2.99
N GLU A 54 3.60 -11.83 3.00
CA GLU A 54 3.46 -13.06 3.79
C GLU A 54 3.44 -12.77 5.28
N LYS A 55 4.37 -11.92 5.76
CA LYS A 55 4.47 -11.57 7.18
C LYS A 55 3.19 -10.92 7.71
N TYR A 56 2.60 -10.01 6.95
CA TYR A 56 1.42 -9.25 7.38
C TYR A 56 0.09 -9.88 6.92
N GLY A 57 0.16 -10.97 6.17
CA GLY A 57 -1.05 -11.63 5.66
C GLY A 57 -1.84 -10.79 4.68
N ILE A 58 -1.15 -9.94 3.91
CA ILE A 58 -1.76 -9.02 2.94
C ILE A 58 -1.43 -9.52 1.54
N PRO A 59 -2.44 -9.81 0.67
CA PRO A 59 -2.19 -10.27 -0.69
C PRO A 59 -1.40 -9.25 -1.51
N ARG A 60 -0.45 -9.74 -2.31
CA ARG A 60 0.34 -8.92 -3.21
C ARG A 60 -0.39 -8.69 -4.53
N CYS A 61 -0.41 -7.43 -4.99
CA CYS A 61 -0.80 -7.09 -6.36
C CYS A 61 0.44 -6.92 -7.23
N ASN A 62 0.30 -7.19 -8.52
CA ASN A 62 1.40 -7.12 -9.48
C ASN A 62 1.43 -5.79 -10.25
N SER A 63 0.41 -4.96 -10.08
CA SER A 63 0.33 -3.65 -10.73
C SER A 63 -0.53 -2.69 -9.90
N ILE A 64 -0.38 -1.39 -10.18
CA ILE A 64 -1.20 -0.35 -9.55
C ILE A 64 -2.67 -0.53 -9.98
N GLU A 65 -2.92 -0.88 -11.22
CA GLU A 65 -4.27 -1.12 -11.73
C GLU A 65 -4.97 -2.24 -10.96
N GLU A 66 -4.23 -3.27 -10.59
CA GLU A 66 -4.75 -4.38 -9.80
C GLU A 66 -5.16 -3.93 -8.39
N VAL A 67 -4.33 -3.09 -7.75
CA VAL A 67 -4.67 -2.50 -6.45
C VAL A 67 -5.95 -1.68 -6.55
N ILE A 68 -6.05 -0.83 -7.58
CA ILE A 68 -7.23 0.01 -7.80
C ILE A 68 -8.50 -0.85 -7.94
N ALA A 69 -8.41 -1.92 -8.72
CA ALA A 69 -9.57 -2.79 -8.96
C ALA A 69 -10.04 -3.52 -7.70
N GLN A 70 -9.13 -3.82 -6.78
CA GLN A 70 -9.43 -4.62 -5.58
C GLN A 70 -9.70 -3.78 -4.33
N SER A 71 -9.63 -2.45 -4.42
CA SER A 71 -9.69 -1.57 -3.25
C SER A 71 -10.85 -0.60 -3.33
N ASP A 72 -11.36 -0.20 -2.18
CA ASP A 72 -12.34 0.89 -2.07
C ASP A 72 -11.65 2.22 -1.82
N LEU A 73 -10.55 2.20 -1.08
CA LEU A 73 -9.71 3.35 -0.76
C LEU A 73 -8.26 3.02 -1.10
N LEU A 74 -7.50 4.05 -1.46
CA LEU A 74 -6.10 3.89 -1.84
C LEU A 74 -5.21 4.74 -0.93
N VAL A 75 -4.12 4.16 -0.44
CA VAL A 75 -3.10 4.87 0.34
C VAL A 75 -1.78 4.74 -0.40
N VAL A 76 -1.24 5.87 -0.84
CA VAL A 76 0.03 5.93 -1.54
C VAL A 76 1.11 6.32 -0.54
N LEU A 77 2.05 5.43 -0.33
CA LEU A 77 3.18 5.62 0.58
C LEU A 77 4.43 5.79 -0.27
N SER A 78 5.34 6.64 0.18
CA SER A 78 6.60 6.82 -0.52
C SER A 78 7.64 7.34 0.49
N PRO A 79 8.55 6.48 0.93
CA PRO A 79 9.55 6.92 1.91
C PRO A 79 10.53 7.89 1.26
N ASP A 80 10.58 9.11 1.80
CA ASP A 80 11.58 10.13 1.50
C ASP A 80 11.84 10.46 0.02
N ASN A 81 10.84 10.26 -0.86
CA ASN A 81 11.00 10.54 -2.29
C ASN A 81 9.74 11.17 -2.89
N CYS A 82 9.76 12.50 -3.01
CA CYS A 82 8.62 13.25 -3.55
C CYS A 82 8.31 12.93 -5.01
N GLU A 83 9.31 12.68 -5.83
CA GLU A 83 9.12 12.35 -7.24
C GLU A 83 8.42 11.00 -7.40
N LYS A 84 8.82 9.99 -6.63
CA LYS A 84 8.20 8.68 -6.64
C LYS A 84 6.78 8.72 -6.10
N HIS A 85 6.54 9.52 -5.07
CA HIS A 85 5.19 9.71 -4.53
C HIS A 85 4.25 10.28 -5.59
N GLU A 86 4.67 11.34 -6.29
CA GLU A 86 3.88 11.95 -7.36
C GLU A 86 3.60 10.95 -8.49
N GLU A 87 4.62 10.23 -8.93
CA GLU A 87 4.49 9.21 -9.98
C GLU A 87 3.50 8.11 -9.56
N LEU A 88 3.59 7.61 -8.33
CA LEU A 88 2.73 6.56 -7.82
C LEU A 88 1.28 7.02 -7.63
N CYS A 89 1.04 8.32 -7.43
CA CYS A 89 -0.31 8.87 -7.26
C CYS A 89 -1.08 9.05 -8.56
N GLN A 90 -0.43 9.07 -9.71
CA GLN A 90 -1.09 9.44 -10.98
C GLN A 90 -2.27 8.54 -11.34
N LEU A 91 -2.08 7.23 -11.37
CA LEU A 91 -3.15 6.29 -11.69
C LEU A 91 -4.25 6.27 -10.61
N PRO A 92 -3.92 6.22 -9.31
CA PRO A 92 -4.93 6.32 -8.27
C PRO A 92 -5.81 7.56 -8.37
N LEU A 93 -5.23 8.72 -8.61
CA LEU A 93 -5.99 9.97 -8.76
C LEU A 93 -6.91 9.95 -9.98
N ARG A 94 -6.49 9.34 -11.07
CA ARG A 94 -7.30 9.22 -12.28
C ARG A 94 -8.44 8.20 -12.12
N SER A 95 -8.33 7.28 -11.19
CA SER A 95 -9.36 6.26 -10.96
C SER A 95 -10.65 6.80 -10.38
N GLY A 96 -10.61 7.98 -9.77
CA GLY A 96 -11.74 8.56 -9.05
C GLY A 96 -11.98 7.98 -7.67
N LYS A 97 -11.19 7.01 -7.22
CA LYS A 97 -11.28 6.48 -5.86
C LYS A 97 -10.58 7.41 -4.88
N SER A 98 -11.03 7.39 -3.63
CA SER A 98 -10.38 8.18 -2.56
C SER A 98 -8.93 7.74 -2.41
N THR A 99 -8.01 8.69 -2.51
CA THR A 99 -6.56 8.45 -2.48
C THR A 99 -5.93 9.35 -1.41
N TYR A 100 -5.09 8.74 -0.59
CA TYR A 100 -4.43 9.42 0.53
C TYR A 100 -2.93 9.29 0.49
#